data_98799e5badb28f82558cdb2f9b98a62a
#
_entry.id   98799e5badb28f82558cdb2f9b98a62a
#
_cell.length_a   1.000
_cell.length_b   1.000
_cell.length_c   1.000
_cell.angle_alpha   90.00
_cell.angle_beta   90.00
_cell.angle_gamma   90.00
#
_symmetry.space_group_name_H-M   'P 1'
#
loop_
_entity.id
_entity.type
_entity.pdbx_description
1 polymer ?
#
loop_
_entity_poly.entity_id
_entity_poly.type
_entity_poly.pdbx_seq_one_letter_code
_entity_poly.pdbx_strand_id
1 'polypeptide(L)'
;MLACVTEASTAYHVPAPAIERVLSAARGHQGIGPMGIPAPWLPVLGAYGFPVAIMRKDACWGIAAGTWILAVERMYAGQNHVPGAAGRFVYPPALPSIPQRMTQWANQASAATDVPAAMILAVAAQESGFNPDAVSPVGAQGLMQFMPATWTRYGHGSPFNPRDAIFAGAAYLRHLALTLGSWPLAIAGYNAGGQAVVHAGYRIPPYRQTQNYVPAVLGHYRQITRAQ
;
A
#
# COMPACT_ATOMS: atom_id res chain seq x y z
N MET A 1 5.96 -9.61 26.85
CA MET A 1 6.08 -10.10 25.46
C MET A 1 4.95 -11.06 25.09
N LEU A 2 4.64 -12.09 25.88
CA LEU A 2 3.51 -13.00 25.58
C LEU A 2 2.16 -12.27 25.47
N ALA A 3 1.85 -11.35 26.37
CA ALA A 3 0.61 -10.55 26.32
C ALA A 3 0.50 -9.76 24.99
N CYS A 4 1.58 -9.11 24.55
CA CYS A 4 1.59 -8.36 23.32
C CYS A 4 1.37 -9.24 22.08
N VAL A 5 1.90 -10.48 22.10
CA VAL A 5 1.68 -11.47 21.03
C VAL A 5 0.22 -11.88 20.96
N THR A 6 -0.39 -12.14 22.14
CA THR A 6 -1.80 -12.53 22.23
C THR A 6 -2.73 -11.40 21.76
N GLU A 7 -2.49 -10.18 22.20
CA GLU A 7 -3.25 -9.00 21.78
C GLU A 7 -3.14 -8.75 20.26
N ALA A 8 -1.91 -8.79 19.72
CA ALA A 8 -1.68 -8.61 18.31
C ALA A 8 -2.28 -9.75 17.47
N SER A 9 -2.19 -11.00 17.95
CA SER A 9 -2.82 -12.17 17.34
C SER A 9 -4.32 -11.99 17.19
N THR A 10 -4.98 -11.53 18.26
CA THR A 10 -6.42 -11.29 18.28
C THR A 10 -6.80 -10.11 17.39
N ALA A 11 -6.08 -8.99 17.51
CA ALA A 11 -6.39 -7.75 16.79
C ALA A 11 -6.25 -7.89 15.27
N TYR A 12 -5.26 -8.68 14.81
CA TYR A 12 -4.92 -8.80 13.39
C TYR A 12 -5.23 -10.17 12.79
N HIS A 13 -5.85 -11.07 13.54
CA HIS A 13 -6.19 -12.44 13.13
C HIS A 13 -4.99 -13.23 12.57
N VAL A 14 -3.81 -13.03 13.15
CA VAL A 14 -2.57 -13.76 12.81
C VAL A 14 -2.32 -14.78 13.91
N PRO A 15 -2.21 -16.09 13.63
CA PRO A 15 -1.92 -17.09 14.65
C PRO A 15 -0.63 -16.78 15.43
N ALA A 16 -0.68 -16.82 16.76
CA ALA A 16 0.46 -16.56 17.63
C ALA A 16 1.75 -17.29 17.22
N PRO A 17 1.72 -18.59 16.83
CA PRO A 17 2.93 -19.27 16.35
C PRO A 17 3.57 -18.65 15.11
N ALA A 18 2.79 -17.94 14.27
CA ALA A 18 3.35 -17.23 13.11
C ALA A 18 4.10 -15.96 13.54
N ILE A 19 3.57 -15.24 14.54
CA ILE A 19 4.22 -14.06 15.14
C ILE A 19 5.52 -14.49 15.81
N GLU A 20 5.49 -15.56 16.58
CA GLU A 20 6.65 -16.10 17.30
C GLU A 20 7.78 -16.56 16.38
N ARG A 21 7.44 -17.16 15.22
CA ARG A 21 8.45 -17.48 14.19
C ARG A 21 9.18 -16.26 13.67
N VAL A 22 8.45 -15.18 13.40
CA VAL A 22 9.06 -13.92 12.93
C VAL A 22 9.91 -13.29 14.03
N LEU A 23 9.42 -13.27 15.27
CA LEU A 23 10.19 -12.80 16.43
C LEU A 23 11.49 -13.57 16.61
N SER A 24 11.46 -14.89 16.38
CA SER A 24 12.65 -15.74 16.47
C SER A 24 13.61 -15.48 15.32
N ALA A 25 13.10 -15.35 14.11
CA ALA A 25 13.89 -15.06 12.93
C ALA A 25 14.51 -13.64 12.94
N ALA A 26 13.83 -12.68 13.57
CA ALA A 26 14.29 -11.30 13.65
C ALA A 26 15.42 -11.07 14.68
N ARG A 27 15.72 -12.06 15.52
CA ARG A 27 16.81 -11.97 16.52
C ARG A 27 18.16 -11.78 15.82
N GLY A 28 18.82 -10.64 16.10
CA GLY A 28 20.11 -10.32 15.50
C GLY A 28 20.08 -9.69 14.12
N HIS A 29 18.89 -9.47 13.55
CA HIS A 29 18.75 -8.77 12.27
C HIS A 29 18.57 -7.26 12.46
N GLN A 30 19.07 -6.47 11.49
CA GLN A 30 18.85 -5.03 11.46
C GLN A 30 17.39 -4.74 11.11
N GLY A 31 16.68 -4.06 12.02
CA GLY A 31 15.28 -3.67 11.84
C GLY A 31 14.76 -2.94 13.06
N ILE A 32 13.49 -2.50 12.99
CA ILE A 32 12.86 -1.73 14.04
C ILE A 32 11.97 -2.64 14.88
N GLY A 33 12.16 -2.55 16.19
CA GLY A 33 11.42 -3.36 17.15
C GLY A 33 11.74 -4.85 17.09
N PRO A 34 11.07 -5.65 17.93
CA PRO A 34 11.37 -7.06 18.10
C PRO A 34 11.07 -7.94 16.87
N MET A 35 10.25 -7.46 15.94
CA MET A 35 9.93 -8.16 14.69
C MET A 35 10.82 -7.74 13.51
N GLY A 36 11.86 -6.93 13.74
CA GLY A 36 12.82 -6.55 12.70
C GLY A 36 12.20 -5.79 11.54
N ILE A 37 11.25 -4.90 11.82
CA ILE A 37 10.52 -4.16 10.79
C ILE A 37 11.48 -3.33 9.95
N PRO A 38 11.52 -3.50 8.61
CA PRO A 38 12.37 -2.69 7.74
C PRO A 38 12.01 -1.20 7.79
N ALA A 39 13.03 -0.33 7.78
CA ALA A 39 12.84 1.12 7.85
C ALA A 39 11.86 1.70 6.81
N PRO A 40 11.79 1.21 5.55
CA PRO A 40 10.81 1.66 4.56
C PRO A 40 9.33 1.46 4.95
N TRP A 41 9.05 0.65 5.97
CA TRP A 41 7.69 0.52 6.49
C TRP A 41 7.26 1.66 7.42
N LEU A 42 8.19 2.46 7.95
CA LEU A 42 7.87 3.47 8.95
C LEU A 42 6.90 4.55 8.48
N PRO A 43 7.04 5.13 7.28
CA PRO A 43 6.05 6.09 6.77
C PRO A 43 4.67 5.47 6.60
N VAL A 44 4.63 4.21 6.16
CA VAL A 44 3.39 3.44 6.04
C VAL A 44 2.75 3.29 7.43
N LEU A 45 3.49 2.76 8.38
CA LEU A 45 3.00 2.53 9.75
C LEU A 45 2.54 3.82 10.42
N GLY A 46 3.26 4.93 10.24
CA GLY A 46 2.85 6.25 10.74
C GLY A 46 1.51 6.70 10.18
N ALA A 47 1.30 6.52 8.87
CA ALA A 47 0.03 6.79 8.21
C ALA A 47 -1.13 5.90 8.71
N TYR A 48 -0.80 4.75 9.32
CA TYR A 48 -1.76 3.84 9.96
C TYR A 48 -2.00 4.12 11.44
N GLY A 49 -1.47 5.23 11.95
CA GLY A 49 -1.60 5.58 13.35
C GLY A 49 -0.71 4.77 14.30
N PHE A 50 0.25 3.98 13.79
CA PHE A 50 1.27 3.39 14.63
C PHE A 50 2.22 4.47 15.15
N PRO A 51 2.53 4.48 16.46
CA PRO A 51 3.41 5.48 17.05
C PRO A 51 4.89 5.16 16.74
N VAL A 52 5.31 5.42 15.51
CA VAL A 52 6.61 5.06 14.94
C VAL A 52 7.78 5.51 15.82
N ALA A 53 7.65 6.68 16.47
CA ALA A 53 8.70 7.23 17.34
C ALA A 53 9.03 6.35 18.55
N ILE A 54 8.05 5.61 19.06
CA ILE A 54 8.21 4.76 20.26
C ILE A 54 8.33 3.28 19.94
N MET A 55 8.07 2.84 18.72
CA MET A 55 8.13 1.41 18.33
C MET A 55 9.51 0.77 18.53
N ARG A 56 10.58 1.56 18.55
CA ARG A 56 11.94 1.07 18.87
C ARG A 56 12.11 0.74 20.36
N LYS A 57 11.36 1.43 21.22
CA LYS A 57 11.50 1.35 22.69
C LYS A 57 10.38 0.51 23.32
N ASP A 58 9.25 0.41 22.66
CA ASP A 58 8.09 -0.34 23.11
C ASP A 58 7.91 -1.60 22.26
N ALA A 59 8.16 -2.74 22.92
CA ALA A 59 8.07 -4.05 22.26
C ALA A 59 6.65 -4.38 21.78
N CYS A 60 5.61 -3.97 22.50
CA CYS A 60 4.23 -4.26 22.13
C CYS A 60 3.82 -3.53 20.86
N TRP A 61 4.18 -2.26 20.74
CA TRP A 61 3.96 -1.51 19.50
C TRP A 61 4.76 -2.07 18.32
N GLY A 62 5.99 -2.52 18.54
CA GLY A 62 6.78 -3.20 17.53
C GLY A 62 6.17 -4.54 17.10
N ILE A 63 5.62 -5.31 18.04
CA ILE A 63 4.90 -6.56 17.75
C ILE A 63 3.59 -6.28 17.03
N ALA A 64 2.80 -5.32 17.48
CA ALA A 64 1.54 -4.95 16.84
C ALA A 64 1.75 -4.54 15.38
N ALA A 65 2.71 -3.66 15.12
CA ALA A 65 3.03 -3.20 13.77
C ALA A 65 3.56 -4.32 12.86
N GLY A 66 4.47 -5.16 13.36
CA GLY A 66 4.99 -6.31 12.60
C GLY A 66 3.92 -7.38 12.35
N THR A 67 3.02 -7.60 13.30
CA THR A 67 1.89 -8.53 13.13
C THR A 67 0.89 -7.99 12.12
N TRP A 68 0.63 -6.69 12.13
CA TRP A 68 -0.18 -6.05 11.11
C TRP A 68 0.45 -6.22 9.70
N ILE A 69 1.76 -6.05 9.55
CA ILE A 69 2.47 -6.33 8.30
C ILE A 69 2.28 -7.80 7.90
N LEU A 70 2.44 -8.73 8.85
CA LEU A 70 2.20 -10.16 8.60
C LEU A 70 0.75 -10.46 8.20
N ALA A 71 -0.24 -9.81 8.81
CA ALA A 71 -1.64 -9.96 8.42
C ALA A 71 -1.84 -9.54 6.97
N VAL A 72 -1.30 -8.40 6.60
CA VAL A 72 -1.28 -7.90 5.22
C VAL A 72 -0.59 -8.91 4.30
N GLU A 73 0.59 -9.40 4.66
CA GLU A 73 1.34 -10.38 3.87
C GLU A 73 0.61 -11.73 3.74
N ARG A 74 -0.04 -12.20 4.80
CA ARG A 74 -0.81 -13.46 4.79
C ARG A 74 -2.10 -13.37 3.98
N MET A 75 -2.79 -12.25 3.98
CA MET A 75 -3.93 -12.04 3.09
C MET A 75 -3.55 -12.26 1.63
N TYR A 76 -2.27 -12.05 1.29
CA TYR A 76 -1.75 -12.17 -0.07
C TYR A 76 -1.04 -13.50 -0.36
N ALA A 77 -0.44 -14.14 0.65
CA ALA A 77 0.25 -15.43 0.47
C ALA A 77 -0.69 -16.59 0.08
N GLY A 78 -1.96 -16.50 0.46
CA GLY A 78 -2.98 -17.49 0.08
C GLY A 78 -3.41 -17.45 -1.40
N GLN A 79 -3.00 -16.45 -2.16
CA GLN A 79 -3.46 -16.24 -3.54
C GLN A 79 -2.44 -16.56 -4.62
N ASN A 80 -1.17 -16.72 -4.25
CA ASN A 80 -0.10 -17.17 -5.16
C ASN A 80 0.46 -18.51 -4.70
N HIS A 81 -0.38 -19.54 -4.73
CA HIS A 81 0.09 -20.90 -4.53
C HIS A 81 0.80 -21.39 -5.81
N VAL A 82 2.10 -21.09 -5.92
CA VAL A 82 3.02 -21.89 -6.72
C VAL A 82 3.56 -22.94 -5.77
N PRO A 83 3.19 -24.23 -5.90
CA PRO A 83 3.76 -25.28 -5.06
C PRO A 83 5.27 -25.34 -5.32
N GLY A 84 6.08 -25.11 -4.30
CA GLY A 84 7.51 -25.41 -4.34
C GLY A 84 8.50 -24.25 -4.18
N ALA A 85 8.07 -23.00 -3.97
CA ALA A 85 8.99 -21.91 -3.68
C ALA A 85 8.87 -21.46 -2.23
N ALA A 86 9.83 -21.81 -1.39
CA ALA A 86 10.02 -21.25 -0.07
C ALA A 86 10.05 -19.72 -0.16
N GLY A 87 9.03 -19.05 0.41
CA GLY A 87 9.10 -17.68 0.88
C GLY A 87 9.57 -16.56 -0.08
N ARG A 88 9.54 -16.74 -1.38
CA ARG A 88 9.81 -15.66 -2.32
C ARG A 88 8.52 -14.90 -2.62
N PHE A 89 8.43 -13.69 -2.09
CA PHE A 89 7.56 -12.66 -2.65
C PHE A 89 7.76 -12.61 -4.16
N VAL A 90 6.69 -12.82 -4.93
CA VAL A 90 6.69 -12.45 -6.34
C VAL A 90 6.66 -10.93 -6.34
N TYR A 91 7.84 -10.32 -6.47
CA TYR A 91 7.92 -8.88 -6.69
C TYR A 91 7.17 -8.57 -7.99
N PRO A 92 6.39 -7.48 -8.02
CA PRO A 92 5.90 -6.98 -9.29
C PRO A 92 7.08 -6.82 -10.26
N PRO A 93 6.88 -6.93 -11.56
CA PRO A 93 7.94 -6.73 -12.54
C PRO A 93 8.70 -5.45 -12.22
N ALA A 94 10.00 -5.42 -12.56
CA ALA A 94 10.84 -4.26 -12.31
C ALA A 94 10.12 -2.98 -12.74
N LEU A 95 10.08 -1.98 -11.85
CA LEU A 95 9.49 -0.69 -12.18
C LEU A 95 10.12 -0.14 -13.45
N PRO A 96 9.32 0.30 -14.44
CA PRO A 96 9.85 1.13 -15.51
C PRO A 96 10.52 2.37 -14.88
N SER A 97 11.53 2.92 -15.54
CA SER A 97 12.19 4.14 -15.09
C SER A 97 11.15 5.26 -14.89
N ILE A 98 11.09 5.82 -13.70
CA ILE A 98 10.14 6.89 -13.39
C ILE A 98 10.64 8.18 -14.04
N PRO A 99 9.89 8.83 -14.94
CA PRO A 99 10.30 10.10 -15.50
C PRO A 99 10.50 11.14 -14.41
N GLN A 100 11.60 11.87 -14.43
CA GLN A 100 11.96 12.86 -13.40
C GLN A 100 10.84 13.88 -13.13
N ARG A 101 10.13 14.33 -14.18
CA ARG A 101 9.00 15.24 -14.03
C ARG A 101 7.84 14.63 -13.22
N MET A 102 7.57 13.34 -13.36
CA MET A 102 6.53 12.68 -12.57
C MET A 102 6.90 12.61 -11.10
N THR A 103 8.16 12.37 -10.78
CA THR A 103 8.67 12.45 -9.40
C THR A 103 8.50 13.86 -8.82
N GLN A 104 8.82 14.89 -9.60
CA GLN A 104 8.63 16.28 -9.16
C GLN A 104 7.15 16.60 -8.89
N TRP A 105 6.24 16.22 -9.79
CA TRP A 105 4.80 16.44 -9.60
C TRP A 105 4.24 15.62 -8.44
N ALA A 106 4.71 14.38 -8.25
CA ALA A 106 4.30 13.57 -7.11
C ALA A 106 4.76 14.18 -5.77
N ASN A 107 5.96 14.76 -5.71
CA ASN A 107 6.43 15.48 -4.53
C ASN A 107 5.58 16.75 -4.25
N GLN A 108 5.22 17.50 -5.28
CA GLN A 108 4.33 18.66 -5.14
C GLN A 108 2.93 18.23 -4.68
N ALA A 109 2.37 17.18 -5.27
CA ALA A 109 1.07 16.65 -4.87
C ALA A 109 1.10 16.07 -3.44
N SER A 110 2.20 15.43 -3.05
CA SER A 110 2.44 14.95 -1.68
C SER A 110 2.41 16.09 -0.68
N ALA A 111 3.11 17.18 -0.96
CA ALA A 111 3.11 18.37 -0.10
C ALA A 111 1.71 19.01 0.05
N ALA A 112 0.86 18.92 -0.98
CA ALA A 112 -0.49 19.46 -0.97
C ALA A 112 -1.53 18.53 -0.32
N THR A 113 -1.26 17.23 -0.24
CA THR A 113 -2.26 16.23 0.15
C THR A 113 -1.85 15.34 1.31
N ASP A 114 -0.63 15.40 1.81
CA ASP A 114 -0.03 14.49 2.78
C ASP A 114 0.00 13.00 2.33
N VAL A 115 -0.29 12.73 1.04
CA VAL A 115 -0.12 11.39 0.46
C VAL A 115 1.34 11.19 0.08
N PRO A 116 2.01 10.12 0.54
CA PRO A 116 3.42 9.90 0.19
C PRO A 116 3.63 9.89 -1.33
N ALA A 117 4.60 10.66 -1.83
CA ALA A 117 4.90 10.73 -3.26
C ALA A 117 5.16 9.34 -3.88
N ALA A 118 5.86 8.47 -3.14
CA ALA A 118 6.08 7.08 -3.53
C ALA A 118 4.77 6.28 -3.68
N MET A 119 3.71 6.59 -2.90
CA MET A 119 2.41 5.94 -3.03
C MET A 119 1.69 6.39 -4.30
N ILE A 120 1.72 7.68 -4.61
CA ILE A 120 1.15 8.23 -5.84
C ILE A 120 1.80 7.57 -7.07
N LEU A 121 3.14 7.50 -7.07
CA LEU A 121 3.92 6.87 -8.13
C LEU A 121 3.67 5.36 -8.22
N ALA A 122 3.51 4.69 -7.09
CA ALA A 122 3.21 3.25 -7.05
C ALA A 122 1.86 2.92 -7.69
N VAL A 123 0.85 3.76 -7.44
CA VAL A 123 -0.47 3.64 -8.10
C VAL A 123 -0.33 3.91 -9.59
N ALA A 124 0.35 4.99 -10.01
CA ALA A 124 0.58 5.29 -11.44
C ALA A 124 1.30 4.15 -12.17
N ALA A 125 2.29 3.53 -11.53
CA ALA A 125 2.99 2.37 -12.06
C ALA A 125 2.05 1.18 -12.30
N GLN A 126 1.18 0.90 -11.34
CA GLN A 126 0.22 -0.21 -11.41
C GLN A 126 -0.90 0.06 -12.40
N GLU A 127 -1.36 1.30 -12.54
CA GLU A 127 -2.49 1.66 -13.40
C GLU A 127 -2.10 1.67 -14.89
N SER A 128 -0.98 2.26 -15.23
CA SER A 128 -0.62 2.48 -16.64
C SER A 128 0.83 2.17 -17.00
N GLY A 129 1.66 1.76 -16.03
CA GLY A 129 3.11 1.69 -16.26
C GLY A 129 3.73 3.05 -16.60
N PHE A 130 3.18 4.12 -16.07
CA PHE A 130 3.53 5.52 -16.37
C PHE A 130 3.16 5.98 -17.79
N ASN A 131 2.21 5.34 -18.47
CA ASN A 131 1.71 5.79 -19.77
C ASN A 131 0.57 6.81 -19.59
N PRO A 132 0.76 8.10 -19.96
CA PRO A 132 -0.28 9.12 -19.83
C PRO A 132 -1.42 8.96 -20.84
N ASP A 133 -1.19 8.25 -21.96
CA ASP A 133 -2.16 8.07 -23.03
C ASP A 133 -2.96 6.76 -22.90
N ALA A 134 -2.79 6.05 -21.79
CA ALA A 134 -3.44 4.77 -21.57
C ALA A 134 -4.97 4.91 -21.50
N VAL A 135 -5.67 4.02 -22.21
CA VAL A 135 -7.14 3.89 -22.14
C VAL A 135 -7.48 2.42 -21.96
N SER A 136 -8.23 2.11 -20.91
CA SER A 136 -8.66 0.74 -20.66
C SER A 136 -9.91 0.37 -21.48
N PRO A 137 -10.19 -0.93 -21.70
CA PRO A 137 -11.40 -1.38 -22.39
C PRO A 137 -12.72 -0.90 -21.76
N VAL A 138 -12.69 -0.56 -20.46
CA VAL A 138 -13.85 -0.06 -19.70
C VAL A 138 -13.88 1.47 -19.61
N GLY A 139 -12.97 2.18 -20.32
CA GLY A 139 -12.97 3.64 -20.42
C GLY A 139 -12.22 4.37 -19.31
N ALA A 140 -11.38 3.70 -18.53
CA ALA A 140 -10.46 4.37 -17.62
C ALA A 140 -9.35 5.08 -18.42
N GLN A 141 -8.95 6.29 -18.00
CA GLN A 141 -8.16 7.22 -18.80
C GLN A 141 -6.88 7.68 -18.11
N GLY A 142 -5.82 7.78 -18.90
CA GLY A 142 -4.56 8.44 -18.59
C GLY A 142 -3.67 7.70 -17.59
N LEU A 143 -2.68 8.43 -17.10
CA LEU A 143 -1.63 7.93 -16.21
C LEU A 143 -2.16 7.18 -14.97
N MET A 144 -3.24 7.68 -14.40
CA MET A 144 -3.81 7.21 -13.13
C MET A 144 -5.12 6.44 -13.35
N GLN A 145 -5.47 6.13 -14.61
CA GLN A 145 -6.64 5.35 -15.02
C GLN A 145 -7.96 5.79 -14.37
N PHE A 146 -8.25 7.09 -14.46
CA PHE A 146 -9.50 7.62 -13.93
C PHE A 146 -10.71 7.20 -14.78
N MET A 147 -11.73 6.67 -14.13
CA MET A 147 -13.06 6.60 -14.74
C MET A 147 -13.64 8.02 -14.89
N PRO A 148 -14.37 8.34 -15.97
CA PRO A 148 -14.90 9.69 -16.21
C PRO A 148 -15.67 10.28 -15.03
N ALA A 149 -16.52 9.49 -14.35
CA ALA A 149 -17.27 9.93 -13.18
C ALA A 149 -16.37 10.30 -11.98
N THR A 150 -15.28 9.56 -11.79
CA THR A 150 -14.30 9.85 -10.73
C THR A 150 -13.49 11.10 -11.10
N TRP A 151 -13.12 11.24 -12.39
CA TRP A 151 -12.43 12.42 -12.89
C TRP A 151 -13.24 13.68 -12.66
N THR A 152 -14.54 13.68 -12.99
CA THR A 152 -15.43 14.84 -12.75
C THR A 152 -15.40 15.32 -11.29
N ARG A 153 -15.16 14.42 -10.34
CA ARG A 153 -15.16 14.74 -8.91
C ARG A 153 -13.81 15.20 -8.37
N TYR A 154 -12.71 14.63 -8.87
CA TYR A 154 -11.36 14.87 -8.32
C TYR A 154 -10.40 15.53 -9.28
N GLY A 155 -10.69 15.47 -10.58
CA GLY A 155 -9.82 15.97 -11.65
C GLY A 155 -10.07 17.44 -11.97
N HIS A 156 -9.00 18.08 -12.43
CA HIS A 156 -9.02 19.40 -13.08
C HIS A 156 -8.18 19.29 -14.35
N GLY A 157 -8.61 19.93 -15.43
CA GLY A 157 -7.90 19.85 -16.72
C GLY A 157 -8.16 18.53 -17.44
N SER A 158 -7.12 17.77 -17.80
CA SER A 158 -7.23 16.55 -18.60
C SER A 158 -6.67 15.31 -17.88
N PRO A 159 -7.39 14.16 -17.89
CA PRO A 159 -6.86 12.91 -17.36
C PRO A 159 -5.62 12.39 -18.11
N PHE A 160 -5.41 12.87 -19.33
CA PHE A 160 -4.24 12.57 -20.16
C PHE A 160 -3.06 13.51 -19.91
N ASN A 161 -3.26 14.60 -19.16
CA ASN A 161 -2.16 15.42 -18.69
C ASN A 161 -1.55 14.77 -17.45
N PRO A 162 -0.26 14.35 -17.47
CA PRO A 162 0.33 13.61 -16.35
C PRO A 162 0.33 14.37 -15.03
N ARG A 163 0.52 15.70 -15.08
CA ARG A 163 0.49 16.55 -13.89
C ARG A 163 -0.90 16.57 -13.27
N ASP A 164 -1.92 16.83 -14.08
CA ASP A 164 -3.31 16.89 -13.62
C ASP A 164 -3.74 15.54 -13.03
N ALA A 165 -3.39 14.44 -13.71
CA ALA A 165 -3.67 13.09 -13.25
C ALA A 165 -3.00 12.77 -11.90
N ILE A 166 -1.74 13.16 -11.69
CA ILE A 166 -1.01 12.96 -10.43
C ILE A 166 -1.69 13.72 -9.28
N PHE A 167 -2.06 14.97 -9.48
CA PHE A 167 -2.74 15.76 -8.45
C PHE A 167 -4.13 15.23 -8.12
N ALA A 168 -4.91 14.84 -9.14
CA ALA A 168 -6.21 14.21 -8.94
C ALA A 168 -6.09 12.86 -8.22
N GLY A 169 -5.08 12.04 -8.58
CA GLY A 169 -4.80 10.76 -7.94
C GLY A 169 -4.43 10.91 -6.47
N ALA A 170 -3.60 11.90 -6.15
CA ALA A 170 -3.25 12.22 -4.78
C ALA A 170 -4.49 12.67 -3.96
N ALA A 171 -5.33 13.53 -4.52
CA ALA A 171 -6.56 14.00 -3.86
C ALA A 171 -7.53 12.82 -3.62
N TYR A 172 -7.70 11.93 -4.59
CA TYR A 172 -8.56 10.76 -4.45
C TYR A 172 -7.99 9.75 -3.44
N LEU A 173 -6.70 9.47 -3.47
CA LEU A 173 -6.03 8.62 -2.48
C LEU A 173 -6.16 9.17 -1.06
N ARG A 174 -5.98 10.49 -0.88
CA ARG A 174 -6.22 11.14 0.41
C ARG A 174 -7.65 10.93 0.90
N HIS A 175 -8.64 11.18 0.04
CA HIS A 175 -10.04 10.96 0.38
C HIS A 175 -10.29 9.53 0.84
N LEU A 176 -9.80 8.54 0.07
CA LEU A 176 -9.95 7.13 0.41
C LEU A 176 -9.23 6.76 1.72
N ALA A 177 -8.02 7.27 1.95
CA ALA A 177 -7.28 7.00 3.17
C ALA A 177 -7.99 7.54 4.41
N LEU A 178 -8.53 8.76 4.34
CA LEU A 178 -9.30 9.37 5.42
C LEU A 178 -10.63 8.64 5.67
N THR A 179 -11.30 8.19 4.61
CA THR A 179 -12.60 7.54 4.72
C THR A 179 -12.50 6.09 5.17
N LEU A 180 -11.50 5.36 4.68
CA LEU A 180 -11.35 3.92 4.90
C LEU A 180 -10.35 3.57 6.00
N GLY A 181 -9.62 4.56 6.50
CA GLY A 181 -8.76 4.46 7.68
C GLY A 181 -7.43 3.75 7.45
N SER A 182 -7.12 3.30 6.23
CA SER A 182 -5.87 2.60 5.98
C SER A 182 -5.41 2.61 4.52
N TRP A 183 -4.08 2.56 4.27
CA TRP A 183 -3.55 2.53 2.91
C TRP A 183 -3.96 1.29 2.11
N PRO A 184 -3.91 0.03 2.60
CA PRO A 184 -4.42 -1.09 1.83
C PRO A 184 -5.89 -0.95 1.47
N LEU A 185 -6.72 -0.41 2.37
CA LEU A 185 -8.12 -0.16 2.07
C LEU A 185 -8.29 1.00 1.10
N ALA A 186 -7.47 2.05 1.20
CA ALA A 186 -7.46 3.14 0.23
C ALA A 186 -7.06 2.65 -1.17
N ILE A 187 -6.00 1.82 -1.26
CA ILE A 187 -5.57 1.19 -2.50
C ILE A 187 -6.68 0.27 -3.05
N ALA A 188 -7.31 -0.54 -2.19
CA ALA A 188 -8.45 -1.37 -2.57
C ALA A 188 -9.63 -0.51 -3.08
N GLY A 189 -9.91 0.59 -2.38
CA GLY A 189 -10.95 1.56 -2.76
C GLY A 189 -10.64 2.30 -4.06
N TYR A 190 -9.37 2.53 -4.35
CA TYR A 190 -8.96 3.11 -5.63
C TYR A 190 -9.33 2.19 -6.81
N ASN A 191 -9.07 0.89 -6.68
CA ASN A 191 -9.36 -0.10 -7.71
C ASN A 191 -10.84 -0.52 -7.78
N ALA A 192 -11.45 -0.81 -6.61
CA ALA A 192 -12.80 -1.38 -6.54
C ALA A 192 -13.91 -0.35 -6.28
N GLY A 193 -13.52 0.89 -5.98
CA GLY A 193 -14.42 1.90 -5.42
C GLY A 193 -14.55 1.81 -3.89
N GLY A 194 -14.58 2.97 -3.22
CA GLY A 194 -14.64 3.03 -1.75
C GLY A 194 -15.86 2.30 -1.15
N GLN A 195 -17.01 2.34 -1.83
CA GLN A 195 -18.22 1.65 -1.37
C GLN A 195 -18.07 0.13 -1.35
N ALA A 196 -17.31 -0.45 -2.28
CA ALA A 196 -17.04 -1.89 -2.27
C ALA A 196 -16.27 -2.31 -1.01
N VAL A 197 -15.34 -1.48 -0.53
CA VAL A 197 -14.60 -1.70 0.73
C VAL A 197 -15.53 -1.58 1.94
N VAL A 198 -16.43 -0.59 1.96
CA VAL A 198 -17.43 -0.42 3.02
C VAL A 198 -18.37 -1.62 3.07
N HIS A 199 -18.92 -2.05 1.92
CA HIS A 199 -19.78 -3.23 1.82
C HIS A 199 -19.07 -4.53 2.21
N ALA A 200 -17.76 -4.60 2.02
CA ALA A 200 -16.92 -5.71 2.51
C ALA A 200 -16.60 -5.62 4.03
N GLY A 201 -17.23 -4.70 4.76
CA GLY A 201 -17.01 -4.52 6.20
C GLY A 201 -15.61 -3.98 6.52
N TYR A 202 -15.15 -2.98 5.77
CA TYR A 202 -13.80 -2.40 5.87
C TYR A 202 -12.70 -3.47 5.72
N ARG A 203 -12.88 -4.32 4.71
CA ARG A 203 -11.91 -5.33 4.28
C ARG A 203 -11.65 -5.16 2.79
N ILE A 204 -10.54 -5.73 2.30
CA ILE A 204 -10.30 -5.77 0.86
C ILE A 204 -11.39 -6.65 0.24
N PRO A 205 -12.16 -6.12 -0.72
CA PRO A 205 -13.24 -6.86 -1.37
C PRO A 205 -12.74 -8.17 -1.98
N PRO A 206 -13.55 -9.25 -1.99
CA PRO A 206 -13.16 -10.55 -2.52
C PRO A 206 -13.16 -10.58 -4.05
N TYR A 207 -12.81 -9.48 -4.68
CA TYR A 207 -12.63 -9.39 -6.13
C TYR A 207 -11.20 -9.77 -6.48
N ARG A 208 -11.02 -10.78 -7.33
CA ARG A 208 -9.69 -11.27 -7.73
C ARG A 208 -8.79 -10.13 -8.23
N GLN A 209 -9.34 -9.18 -8.98
CA GLN A 209 -8.60 -8.02 -9.46
C GLN A 209 -8.06 -7.18 -8.30
N THR A 210 -8.90 -6.81 -7.34
CA THR A 210 -8.54 -5.96 -6.20
C THR A 210 -7.56 -6.65 -5.27
N GLN A 211 -7.75 -7.96 -5.08
CA GLN A 211 -6.86 -8.79 -4.28
C GLN A 211 -5.44 -8.88 -4.87
N ASN A 212 -5.31 -8.84 -6.20
CA ASN A 212 -4.01 -8.78 -6.87
C ASN A 212 -3.44 -7.35 -6.94
N TYR A 213 -4.32 -6.36 -7.06
CA TYR A 213 -3.95 -4.96 -7.20
C TYR A 213 -3.25 -4.39 -5.97
N VAL A 214 -3.81 -4.63 -4.78
CA VAL A 214 -3.27 -4.06 -3.54
C VAL A 214 -1.84 -4.48 -3.28
N PRO A 215 -1.46 -5.78 -3.34
CA PRO A 215 -0.06 -6.19 -3.16
C PRO A 215 0.86 -5.68 -4.26
N ALA A 216 0.38 -5.54 -5.49
CA ALA A 216 1.17 -5.01 -6.59
C ALA A 216 1.55 -3.54 -6.33
N VAL A 217 0.60 -2.70 -5.95
CA VAL A 217 0.86 -1.29 -5.57
C VAL A 217 1.81 -1.20 -4.38
N LEU A 218 1.61 -2.01 -3.33
CA LEU A 218 2.51 -2.03 -2.18
C LEU A 218 3.93 -2.51 -2.55
N GLY A 219 4.04 -3.42 -3.51
CA GLY A 219 5.31 -3.86 -4.08
C GLY A 219 6.03 -2.72 -4.81
N HIS A 220 5.34 -1.99 -5.67
CA HIS A 220 5.88 -0.80 -6.34
C HIS A 220 6.29 0.28 -5.33
N TYR A 221 5.46 0.53 -4.33
CA TYR A 221 5.79 1.48 -3.26
C TYR A 221 7.12 1.14 -2.58
N ARG A 222 7.33 -0.15 -2.23
CA ARG A 222 8.60 -0.62 -1.62
C ARG A 222 9.80 -0.43 -2.56
N GLN A 223 9.63 -0.69 -3.85
CA GLN A 223 10.72 -0.51 -4.84
C GLN A 223 11.11 0.97 -4.95
N ILE A 224 10.11 1.87 -5.03
CA ILE A 224 10.33 3.32 -5.13
C ILE A 224 11.02 3.86 -3.88
N THR A 225 10.56 3.48 -2.69
CA THR A 225 11.16 3.96 -1.44
C THR A 225 12.56 3.42 -1.16
N ARG A 226 12.96 2.31 -1.77
CA ARG A 226 14.33 1.78 -1.67
C ARG A 226 15.32 2.44 -2.63
N ALA A 227 14.80 3.06 -3.69
CA ALA A 227 15.62 3.70 -4.72
C ALA A 227 15.90 5.19 -4.41
N GLN A 228 15.26 5.75 -3.39
CA GLN A 228 15.48 7.09 -2.83
C GLN A 228 16.44 7.04 -1.64
#